data_0371520524240edfdeb4256726fe60be
#
_entry.id   0371520524240edfdeb4256726fe60be
#
_cell.length_a   1.000
_cell.length_b   1.000
_cell.length_c   1.000
_cell.angle_alpha   90.00
_cell.angle_beta   90.00
_cell.angle_gamma   90.00
#
_symmetry.space_group_name_H-M   'P 1'
#
loop_
_entity.id
_entity.type
_entity.pdbx_description
1 polymer ?
#
loop_
_entity_poly.entity_id
_entity_poly.type
_entity_poly.pdbx_seq_one_letter_code
_entity_poly.pdbx_strand_id
1 'polypeptide(L)'
;MKKFIAIALFGCVSVFLSAQDQAKEFNGKIRAESVKNTADELNVEEKEAQKQRQNEENPSDNSENSEIDQNLIVSKINFIGLKKTRESYIQPKFKKYTGKTVAETDMHDFETAVQLEGLFDDIHINLEQISETEAQINVSVKEKITFIPLPFATASSSGFMAGGIVMDTNAFGRKDMFMIGGFFSSDSMTGMASVSRPPKENWIPGFSIFVSGSKSTPELENLDEDLVFKYRAKAFSAGFSISEKIGEHFSVSNGYSFKLCSTDDHEDYPKDSAPESIRSGSTSLSFGYSKSDWNGFFMSTNSASISAEIGLTNSEDSDFRYPQEYSFSIGEQHPIFTPRLRMYQKISGSYGRKNHLSQFKDKGAGSVSILPGYFKTERIIGGNAGFEVAVKKFSWALLSIYGDYQVVYTQDFPPPDDEKSDYKFMHGPNGGIRFYLAKVAFPALAMGLAYNVTQHYWQFAAALGMSL
;
A
#
# COMPACT_ATOMS: atom_id res chain seq x y z
N MET A 1 14.85 -28.64 -11.58
CA MET A 1 14.19 -27.57 -10.86
C MET A 1 15.16 -26.49 -10.33
N LYS A 2 16.14 -26.79 -9.45
CA LYS A 2 17.09 -25.76 -8.92
C LYS A 2 17.86 -24.96 -9.98
N LYS A 3 18.21 -25.55 -11.14
CA LYS A 3 18.90 -24.85 -12.24
C LYS A 3 17.99 -23.92 -13.06
N PHE A 4 16.69 -24.19 -13.17
CA PHE A 4 15.74 -23.35 -13.91
C PHE A 4 15.38 -22.08 -13.13
N ILE A 5 15.23 -22.16 -11.81
CA ILE A 5 14.96 -20.99 -10.95
C ILE A 5 16.16 -20.04 -10.95
N ALA A 6 17.38 -20.57 -10.94
CA ALA A 6 18.60 -19.76 -11.02
C ALA A 6 18.74 -19.04 -12.38
N ILE A 7 18.36 -19.69 -13.48
CA ILE A 7 18.43 -19.09 -14.83
C ILE A 7 17.37 -18.01 -15.01
N ALA A 8 16.15 -18.19 -14.49
CA ALA A 8 15.10 -17.17 -14.53
C ALA A 8 15.46 -15.94 -13.68
N LEU A 9 16.02 -16.14 -12.48
CA LEU A 9 16.51 -15.06 -11.63
C LEU A 9 17.72 -14.33 -12.22
N PHE A 10 18.67 -15.06 -12.81
CA PHE A 10 19.85 -14.46 -13.43
C PHE A 10 19.50 -13.74 -14.75
N GLY A 11 18.58 -14.26 -15.55
CA GLY A 11 18.08 -13.62 -16.75
C GLY A 11 17.37 -12.30 -16.50
N CYS A 12 16.54 -12.23 -15.47
CA CYS A 12 15.88 -10.99 -15.06
C CYS A 12 16.86 -9.95 -14.51
N VAL A 13 17.87 -10.37 -13.74
CA VAL A 13 18.88 -9.45 -13.17
C VAL A 13 19.82 -8.91 -14.25
N SER A 14 20.20 -9.68 -15.26
CA SER A 14 21.09 -9.22 -16.33
C SER A 14 20.41 -8.26 -17.32
N VAL A 15 19.14 -8.47 -17.62
CA VAL A 15 18.31 -7.51 -18.40
C VAL A 15 18.12 -6.21 -17.59
N PHE A 16 17.98 -6.32 -16.27
CA PHE A 16 17.81 -5.21 -15.36
C PHE A 16 19.05 -4.30 -15.30
N LEU A 17 20.23 -4.86 -15.18
CA LEU A 17 21.50 -4.13 -15.12
C LEU A 17 21.83 -3.42 -16.46
N SER A 18 21.56 -4.07 -17.59
CA SER A 18 21.79 -3.50 -18.92
C SER A 18 20.81 -2.37 -19.26
N ALA A 19 19.56 -2.47 -18.83
CA ALA A 19 18.56 -1.40 -18.99
C ALA A 19 18.86 -0.19 -18.10
N GLN A 20 19.42 -0.41 -16.92
CA GLN A 20 19.75 0.66 -15.97
C GLN A 20 20.94 1.52 -16.45
N ASP A 21 21.92 0.92 -17.11
CA ASP A 21 23.08 1.68 -17.66
C ASP A 21 22.72 2.46 -18.92
N GLN A 22 21.89 1.91 -19.81
CA GLN A 22 21.39 2.66 -20.97
C GLN A 22 20.44 3.79 -20.56
N ALA A 23 19.60 3.59 -19.51
CA ALA A 23 18.74 4.64 -18.99
C ALA A 23 19.50 5.80 -18.34
N LYS A 24 20.66 5.55 -17.72
CA LYS A 24 21.50 6.62 -17.14
C LYS A 24 22.11 7.52 -18.19
N GLU A 25 22.57 6.96 -19.30
CA GLU A 25 23.19 7.73 -20.39
C GLU A 25 22.15 8.56 -21.18
N PHE A 26 20.94 8.01 -21.34
CA PHE A 26 19.81 8.68 -22.00
C PHE A 26 19.20 9.79 -21.14
N ASN A 27 19.04 9.56 -19.82
CA ASN A 27 18.56 10.55 -18.86
C ASN A 27 19.47 11.78 -18.72
N GLY A 28 20.77 11.64 -18.93
CA GLY A 28 21.70 12.77 -18.90
C GLY A 28 21.45 13.78 -20.04
N LYS A 29 21.03 13.33 -21.21
CA LYS A 29 20.71 14.17 -22.36
C LYS A 29 19.34 14.83 -22.30
N ILE A 30 18.32 14.07 -21.86
CA ILE A 30 16.93 14.58 -21.77
C ILE A 30 16.78 15.57 -20.61
N ARG A 31 17.50 15.38 -19.50
CA ARG A 31 17.46 16.30 -18.36
C ARG A 31 17.91 17.72 -18.74
N ALA A 32 18.83 17.86 -19.70
CA ALA A 32 19.27 19.15 -20.18
C ALA A 32 18.24 19.87 -21.10
N GLU A 33 17.48 19.11 -21.91
CA GLU A 33 16.44 19.68 -22.79
C GLU A 33 15.12 19.91 -22.05
N SER A 34 14.73 18.98 -21.15
CA SER A 34 13.50 19.09 -20.35
C SER A 34 13.56 20.27 -19.37
N VAL A 35 14.70 20.51 -18.72
CA VAL A 35 14.89 21.67 -17.84
C VAL A 35 14.71 22.99 -18.57
N LYS A 36 15.10 23.06 -19.87
CA LYS A 36 14.95 24.27 -20.66
C LYS A 36 13.49 24.55 -21.05
N ASN A 37 12.75 23.52 -21.46
CA ASN A 37 11.33 23.64 -21.82
C ASN A 37 10.43 23.89 -20.60
N THR A 38 10.73 23.27 -19.45
CA THR A 38 9.98 23.49 -18.20
C THR A 38 10.25 24.88 -17.62
N ALA A 39 11.45 25.42 -17.79
CA ALA A 39 11.77 26.78 -17.36
C ALA A 39 11.04 27.86 -18.19
N ASP A 40 10.81 27.59 -19.46
CA ASP A 40 10.07 28.51 -20.34
C ASP A 40 8.54 28.47 -20.07
N GLU A 41 7.98 27.29 -19.79
CA GLU A 41 6.56 27.14 -19.38
C GLU A 41 6.28 27.73 -17.98
N LEU A 42 7.17 27.51 -17.01
CA LEU A 42 7.07 28.11 -15.67
C LEU A 42 7.18 29.63 -15.70
N ASN A 43 8.01 30.20 -16.56
CA ASN A 43 8.11 31.64 -16.72
C ASN A 43 6.86 32.30 -17.33
N VAL A 44 6.07 31.57 -18.11
CA VAL A 44 4.79 32.06 -18.64
C VAL A 44 3.71 32.00 -17.57
N GLU A 45 3.61 30.92 -16.80
CA GLU A 45 2.66 30.79 -15.68
C GLU A 45 2.99 31.76 -14.52
N GLU A 46 4.28 32.00 -14.20
CA GLU A 46 4.66 32.99 -13.20
C GLU A 46 4.32 34.43 -13.62
N LYS A 47 4.47 34.77 -14.91
CA LYS A 47 4.09 36.10 -15.42
C LYS A 47 2.60 36.32 -15.42
N GLU A 48 1.77 35.26 -15.67
CA GLU A 48 0.32 35.36 -15.57
C GLU A 48 -0.14 35.44 -14.11
N ALA A 49 0.48 34.66 -13.20
CA ALA A 49 0.22 34.72 -11.77
C ALA A 49 0.66 36.05 -11.13
N GLN A 50 1.76 36.67 -11.60
CA GLN A 50 2.19 37.99 -11.16
C GLN A 50 1.25 39.11 -11.66
N LYS A 51 0.69 38.97 -12.88
CA LYS A 51 -0.31 39.91 -13.39
C LYS A 51 -1.63 39.84 -12.62
N GLN A 52 -2.03 38.66 -12.15
CA GLN A 52 -3.21 38.50 -11.29
C GLN A 52 -3.00 39.06 -9.87
N ARG A 53 -1.79 38.91 -9.32
CA ARG A 53 -1.43 39.47 -8.00
C ARG A 53 -1.31 41.01 -7.97
N GLN A 54 -0.98 41.64 -9.09
CA GLN A 54 -0.91 43.10 -9.18
C GLN A 54 -2.29 43.81 -9.22
N ASN A 55 -3.37 43.06 -9.47
CA ASN A 55 -4.74 43.61 -9.47
C ASN A 55 -5.49 43.44 -8.15
N GLU A 56 -4.89 42.87 -7.12
CA GLU A 56 -5.46 42.67 -5.76
C GLU A 56 -4.65 43.42 -4.69
N GLU A 57 -4.07 44.57 -4.98
CA GLU A 57 -3.53 45.46 -3.95
C GLU A 57 -4.61 46.42 -3.43
N ASN A 58 -5.17 46.24 -2.26
CA ASN A 58 -4.87 46.75 -0.94
C ASN A 58 -5.96 46.34 0.07
N PRO A 59 -5.65 45.84 1.25
CA PRO A 59 -5.65 46.74 2.40
C PRO A 59 -4.40 46.58 3.28
N SER A 60 -3.98 47.72 3.74
CA SER A 60 -2.96 47.96 4.74
C SER A 60 -3.05 47.02 5.95
N ASP A 61 -2.03 46.20 6.13
CA ASP A 61 -1.72 45.63 7.44
C ASP A 61 -0.27 45.99 7.82
N ASN A 62 -0.16 46.98 8.68
CA ASN A 62 1.05 47.38 9.35
C ASN A 62 1.39 46.28 10.41
N SER A 63 2.09 45.24 10.03
CA SER A 63 2.81 44.39 10.98
C SER A 63 4.26 44.85 11.03
N GLU A 64 4.63 45.51 12.14
CA GLU A 64 6.00 45.83 12.51
C GLU A 64 6.85 44.53 12.46
N ASN A 65 7.58 44.31 11.38
CA ASN A 65 8.68 43.39 11.36
C ASN A 65 9.86 43.98 12.14
N SER A 66 9.83 43.82 13.47
CA SER A 66 11.04 43.99 14.26
C SER A 66 12.03 42.88 13.81
N GLU A 67 13.19 43.24 13.28
CA GLU A 67 14.26 42.28 12.98
C GLU A 67 14.62 41.56 14.28
N ILE A 68 14.22 40.30 14.38
CA ILE A 68 14.54 39.44 15.52
C ILE A 68 16.02 39.12 15.49
N ASP A 69 16.73 39.34 16.61
CA ASP A 69 18.16 39.05 16.72
C ASP A 69 18.43 37.57 16.42
N GLN A 70 19.26 37.33 15.42
CA GLN A 70 19.63 36.00 14.96
C GLN A 70 20.46 35.18 15.97
N ASN A 71 21.01 35.87 17.00
CA ASN A 71 21.79 35.22 18.08
C ASN A 71 20.93 34.69 19.22
N LEU A 72 19.63 34.97 19.25
CA LEU A 72 18.72 34.45 20.26
C LEU A 72 18.66 32.92 20.22
N ILE A 73 18.62 32.31 21.39
CA ILE A 73 18.50 30.85 21.53
C ILE A 73 17.03 30.45 21.50
N VAL A 74 16.65 29.51 20.65
CA VAL A 74 15.32 28.91 20.63
C VAL A 74 15.16 28.04 21.88
N SER A 75 14.56 28.61 22.92
CA SER A 75 14.36 27.92 24.20
C SER A 75 13.10 27.08 24.24
N LYS A 76 12.07 27.43 23.45
CA LYS A 76 10.76 26.78 23.45
C LYS A 76 10.13 26.75 22.08
N ILE A 77 9.40 25.66 21.81
CA ILE A 77 8.50 25.52 20.67
C ILE A 77 7.10 25.31 21.21
N ASN A 78 6.14 26.12 20.78
CA ASN A 78 4.78 26.10 21.27
C ASN A 78 3.82 25.81 20.12
N PHE A 79 3.03 24.74 20.21
CA PHE A 79 2.00 24.40 19.25
C PHE A 79 0.64 24.95 19.70
N ILE A 80 0.06 25.83 18.90
CA ILE A 80 -1.22 26.51 19.17
C ILE A 80 -2.27 25.95 18.20
N GLY A 81 -3.47 25.64 18.71
CA GLY A 81 -4.58 25.12 17.88
C GLY A 81 -4.70 23.60 17.86
N LEU A 82 -3.89 22.88 18.64
CA LEU A 82 -4.07 21.44 18.84
C LEU A 82 -5.43 21.17 19.50
N LYS A 83 -6.22 20.25 18.93
CA LYS A 83 -7.52 19.80 19.44
C LYS A 83 -7.52 18.34 19.83
N LYS A 84 -7.02 17.50 18.95
CA LYS A 84 -6.97 16.05 19.08
C LYS A 84 -5.55 15.54 19.27
N THR A 85 -4.61 16.14 18.54
CA THR A 85 -3.19 15.78 18.64
C THR A 85 -2.63 16.14 20.01
N ARG A 86 -2.04 15.18 20.69
CA ARG A 86 -1.47 15.40 22.00
C ARG A 86 -0.14 16.13 21.91
N GLU A 87 0.02 17.15 22.75
CA GLU A 87 1.27 17.91 22.85
C GLU A 87 2.45 16.99 23.21
N SER A 88 2.26 16.02 24.10
CA SER A 88 3.24 15.00 24.46
C SER A 88 3.67 14.10 23.31
N TYR A 89 2.93 14.09 22.21
CA TYR A 89 3.30 13.37 20.98
C TYR A 89 4.12 14.25 20.06
N ILE A 90 3.72 15.51 19.86
CA ILE A 90 4.32 16.39 18.87
C ILE A 90 5.60 17.06 19.35
N GLN A 91 5.65 17.56 20.57
CA GLN A 91 6.79 18.31 21.09
C GLN A 91 8.12 17.58 21.07
N PRO A 92 8.23 16.29 21.50
CA PRO A 92 9.52 15.59 21.49
C PRO A 92 10.18 15.49 20.12
N LYS A 93 9.39 15.52 19.03
CA LYS A 93 9.90 15.43 17.67
C LYS A 93 10.66 16.66 17.22
N PHE A 94 10.31 17.80 17.78
CA PHE A 94 10.91 19.08 17.44
C PHE A 94 11.99 19.52 18.44
N LYS A 95 12.27 18.69 19.43
CA LYS A 95 13.30 18.99 20.44
C LYS A 95 14.69 19.26 19.84
N LYS A 96 14.99 18.68 18.66
CA LYS A 96 16.27 18.91 17.96
C LYS A 96 16.52 20.36 17.53
N TYR A 97 15.48 21.18 17.50
CA TYR A 97 15.56 22.60 17.15
C TYR A 97 15.68 23.51 18.40
N THR A 98 15.45 23.01 19.61
CA THR A 98 15.65 23.78 20.85
C THR A 98 17.11 23.76 21.25
N GLY A 99 17.57 24.86 21.86
CA GLY A 99 18.96 25.04 22.27
C GLY A 99 19.91 25.53 21.17
N LYS A 100 19.40 25.75 19.96
CA LYS A 100 20.10 26.35 18.82
C LYS A 100 19.83 27.83 18.75
N THR A 101 20.71 28.61 18.12
CA THR A 101 20.40 29.99 17.79
C THR A 101 19.37 30.05 16.65
N VAL A 102 18.69 31.19 16.53
CA VAL A 102 17.76 31.44 15.42
C VAL A 102 18.49 31.28 14.09
N ALA A 103 19.72 31.77 13.96
CA ALA A 103 20.56 31.63 12.76
C ALA A 103 20.90 30.17 12.41
N GLU A 104 21.09 29.31 13.43
CA GLU A 104 21.38 27.88 13.24
C GLU A 104 20.12 27.04 12.99
N THR A 105 18.94 27.62 13.22
CA THR A 105 17.67 26.95 13.01
C THR A 105 17.21 27.15 11.60
N ASP A 106 17.33 26.12 10.75
CA ASP A 106 16.76 26.13 9.41
C ASP A 106 15.24 26.10 9.53
N MET A 107 14.63 27.29 9.37
CA MET A 107 13.17 27.47 9.45
C MET A 107 12.43 26.73 8.33
N HIS A 108 13.05 26.55 7.16
CA HIS A 108 12.45 25.79 6.07
C HIS A 108 12.44 24.29 6.38
N ASP A 109 13.53 23.73 6.92
CA ASP A 109 13.58 22.35 7.42
C ASP A 109 12.56 22.14 8.56
N PHE A 110 12.47 23.12 9.46
CA PHE A 110 11.48 23.08 10.55
C PHE A 110 10.03 23.05 10.03
N GLU A 111 9.68 23.95 9.12
CA GLU A 111 8.33 23.98 8.50
C GLU A 111 8.04 22.69 7.74
N THR A 112 8.99 22.23 6.94
CA THR A 112 8.88 20.95 6.22
C THR A 112 8.66 19.79 7.18
N ALA A 113 9.36 19.75 8.30
CA ALA A 113 9.18 18.72 9.32
C ALA A 113 7.78 18.76 9.95
N VAL A 114 7.20 19.95 10.17
CA VAL A 114 5.81 20.09 10.65
C VAL A 114 4.82 19.61 9.58
N GLN A 115 5.03 19.95 8.31
CA GLN A 115 4.18 19.53 7.18
C GLN A 115 4.22 18.00 6.98
N LEU A 116 5.38 17.37 7.11
CA LEU A 116 5.57 15.93 6.98
C LEU A 116 4.87 15.12 8.08
N GLU A 117 4.50 15.73 9.20
CA GLU A 117 3.62 15.06 10.15
C GLU A 117 2.26 14.71 9.53
N GLY A 118 1.82 15.45 8.51
CA GLY A 118 0.59 15.17 7.77
C GLY A 118 -0.72 15.37 8.56
N LEU A 119 -0.63 15.93 9.77
CA LEU A 119 -1.75 16.12 10.68
C LEU A 119 -2.41 17.51 10.57
N PHE A 120 -1.76 18.44 9.86
CA PHE A 120 -2.14 19.85 9.83
C PHE A 120 -2.41 20.33 8.41
N ASP A 121 -3.41 21.19 8.24
CA ASP A 121 -3.77 21.84 6.98
C ASP A 121 -3.11 23.21 6.83
N ASP A 122 -3.36 24.08 7.81
CA ASP A 122 -2.81 25.43 7.85
C ASP A 122 -1.69 25.45 8.91
N ILE A 123 -0.52 25.93 8.52
CA ILE A 123 0.63 26.02 9.41
C ILE A 123 1.18 27.44 9.29
N HIS A 124 1.16 28.18 10.41
CA HIS A 124 1.77 29.49 10.50
C HIS A 124 2.83 29.45 11.60
N ILE A 125 4.06 29.75 11.22
CA ILE A 125 5.19 29.77 12.13
C ILE A 125 5.58 31.21 12.39
N ASN A 126 5.60 31.59 13.67
CA ASN A 126 6.01 32.91 14.12
C ASN A 126 7.11 32.77 15.17
N LEU A 127 8.13 33.57 15.03
CA LEU A 127 9.21 33.67 15.98
C LEU A 127 8.94 34.86 16.92
N GLU A 128 9.02 34.63 18.21
CA GLU A 128 8.77 35.63 19.25
C GLU A 128 9.96 35.71 20.20
N GLN A 129 10.49 36.89 20.41
CA GLN A 129 11.51 37.13 21.44
C GLN A 129 10.86 37.17 22.82
N ILE A 130 11.30 36.31 23.73
CA ILE A 130 10.76 36.20 25.09
C ILE A 130 11.69 36.81 26.14
N SER A 131 12.97 36.97 25.83
CA SER A 131 13.94 37.65 26.67
C SER A 131 15.09 38.25 25.84
N GLU A 132 16.06 38.90 26.47
CA GLU A 132 17.26 39.43 25.79
C GLU A 132 18.10 38.37 25.08
N THR A 133 18.00 37.10 25.48
CA THR A 133 18.83 35.99 24.99
C THR A 133 18.02 34.84 24.42
N GLU A 134 16.69 34.85 24.55
CA GLU A 134 15.86 33.72 24.18
C GLU A 134 14.70 34.10 23.25
N ALA A 135 14.43 33.19 22.30
CA ALA A 135 13.28 33.22 21.42
C ALA A 135 12.40 31.97 21.57
N GLN A 136 11.13 32.11 21.21
CA GLN A 136 10.16 31.03 21.14
C GLN A 136 9.64 30.90 19.70
N ILE A 137 9.51 29.66 19.22
CA ILE A 137 8.81 29.39 17.96
C ILE A 137 7.37 29.04 18.29
N ASN A 138 6.42 29.88 17.83
CA ASN A 138 5.00 29.64 17.92
C ASN A 138 4.52 29.02 16.60
N VAL A 139 3.98 27.81 16.67
CA VAL A 139 3.43 27.06 15.53
C VAL A 139 1.92 27.02 15.66
N SER A 140 1.25 27.94 14.99
CA SER A 140 -0.21 27.93 14.90
C SER A 140 -0.65 26.95 13.83
N VAL A 141 -1.47 25.97 14.22
CA VAL A 141 -1.89 24.88 13.34
C VAL A 141 -3.40 24.70 13.33
N LYS A 142 -3.92 24.28 12.18
CA LYS A 142 -5.28 23.75 12.06
C LYS A 142 -5.20 22.27 11.75
N GLU A 143 -5.76 21.44 12.63
CA GLU A 143 -5.75 20.00 12.45
C GLU A 143 -6.61 19.54 11.27
N LYS A 144 -6.11 18.57 10.50
CA LYS A 144 -6.88 17.90 9.45
C LYS A 144 -7.99 17.04 10.04
N ILE A 145 -9.01 16.80 9.22
CA ILE A 145 -10.00 15.77 9.50
C ILE A 145 -9.33 14.41 9.37
N THR A 146 -9.23 13.70 10.47
CA THR A 146 -8.60 12.37 10.54
C THR A 146 -9.60 11.21 10.47
N PHE A 147 -10.89 11.52 10.66
CA PHE A 147 -11.99 10.57 10.56
C PHE A 147 -12.47 10.50 9.10
N ILE A 148 -12.29 9.34 8.47
CA ILE A 148 -12.50 9.14 7.03
C ILE A 148 -13.43 7.93 6.83
N PRO A 149 -14.69 8.14 6.43
CA PRO A 149 -15.54 7.06 5.97
C PRO A 149 -15.18 6.71 4.51
N LEU A 150 -14.89 5.44 4.25
CA LEU A 150 -14.52 4.92 2.94
C LEU A 150 -15.54 3.84 2.51
N PRO A 151 -16.59 4.19 1.76
CA PRO A 151 -17.39 3.18 1.09
C PRO A 151 -16.58 2.56 -0.06
N PHE A 152 -16.76 1.27 -0.29
CA PHE A 152 -16.18 0.61 -1.43
C PHE A 152 -17.12 -0.43 -2.05
N ALA A 153 -16.90 -0.71 -3.32
CA ALA A 153 -17.55 -1.78 -4.04
C ALA A 153 -16.60 -2.35 -5.09
N THR A 154 -16.63 -3.65 -5.28
CA THR A 154 -15.90 -4.33 -6.36
C THR A 154 -16.85 -5.27 -7.09
N ALA A 155 -16.59 -5.47 -8.38
CA ALA A 155 -17.24 -6.47 -9.20
C ALA A 155 -16.18 -7.19 -10.04
N SER A 156 -16.32 -8.49 -10.19
CA SER A 156 -15.40 -9.31 -10.98
C SER A 156 -16.13 -10.52 -11.56
N SER A 157 -15.45 -11.33 -12.33
CA SER A 157 -15.97 -12.61 -12.82
C SER A 157 -16.41 -13.56 -11.70
N SER A 158 -15.84 -13.41 -10.50
CA SER A 158 -16.20 -14.18 -9.30
C SER A 158 -17.34 -13.56 -8.46
N GLY A 159 -18.00 -12.51 -8.95
CA GLY A 159 -19.12 -11.87 -8.25
C GLY A 159 -18.86 -10.43 -7.83
N PHE A 160 -19.66 -9.94 -6.90
CA PHE A 160 -19.52 -8.58 -6.38
C PHE A 160 -19.24 -8.58 -4.88
N MET A 161 -18.60 -7.52 -4.41
CA MET A 161 -18.42 -7.23 -3.00
C MET A 161 -18.69 -5.75 -2.75
N ALA A 162 -19.38 -5.42 -1.68
CA ALA A 162 -19.61 -4.03 -1.27
C ALA A 162 -19.48 -3.91 0.25
N GLY A 163 -19.13 -2.71 0.71
CA GLY A 163 -18.98 -2.46 2.13
C GLY A 163 -18.53 -1.06 2.46
N GLY A 164 -18.04 -0.90 3.68
CA GLY A 164 -17.49 0.35 4.14
C GLY A 164 -16.51 0.15 5.28
N ILE A 165 -15.53 1.03 5.31
CA ILE A 165 -14.53 1.13 6.37
C ILE A 165 -14.58 2.55 6.92
N VAL A 166 -14.61 2.67 8.22
CA VAL A 166 -14.38 3.94 8.92
C VAL A 166 -12.96 3.90 9.47
N MET A 167 -12.16 4.87 9.10
CA MET A 167 -10.77 5.01 9.52
C MET A 167 -10.57 6.34 10.24
N ASP A 168 -9.81 6.31 11.31
CA ASP A 168 -9.31 7.51 11.99
C ASP A 168 -7.79 7.43 12.09
N THR A 169 -7.10 8.29 11.38
CA THR A 169 -5.64 8.29 11.28
C THR A 169 -4.91 8.95 12.45
N ASN A 170 -5.66 9.49 13.41
CA ASN A 170 -5.14 10.09 14.64
C ASN A 170 -6.05 9.81 15.84
N ALA A 171 -6.57 8.58 15.95
CA ALA A 171 -7.64 8.20 16.88
C ALA A 171 -7.36 8.58 18.34
N PHE A 172 -6.12 8.44 18.81
CA PHE A 172 -5.74 8.72 20.19
C PHE A 172 -4.84 9.97 20.33
N GLY A 173 -4.74 10.78 19.26
CA GLY A 173 -3.93 12.00 19.24
C GLY A 173 -2.42 11.75 19.18
N ARG A 174 -1.99 10.56 18.76
CA ARG A 174 -0.59 10.14 18.63
C ARG A 174 -0.25 9.58 17.25
N LYS A 175 -1.08 9.92 16.25
CA LYS A 175 -1.01 9.31 14.90
C LYS A 175 -1.29 7.80 14.93
N ASP A 176 -2.01 7.33 15.95
CA ASP A 176 -2.53 5.98 15.98
C ASP A 176 -3.70 5.87 14.99
N MET A 177 -3.70 4.85 14.18
CA MET A 177 -4.79 4.57 13.26
C MET A 177 -5.76 3.57 13.90
N PHE A 178 -7.02 3.94 13.93
CA PHE A 178 -8.12 3.04 14.23
C PHE A 178 -8.90 2.76 12.93
N MET A 179 -9.29 1.54 12.72
CA MET A 179 -10.11 1.15 11.58
C MET A 179 -11.16 0.14 12.03
N ILE A 180 -12.39 0.34 11.57
CA ILE A 180 -13.49 -0.60 11.73
C ILE A 180 -14.27 -0.64 10.44
N GLY A 181 -14.71 -1.82 10.03
CA GLY A 181 -15.48 -1.95 8.80
C GLY A 181 -16.02 -3.33 8.58
N GLY A 182 -16.76 -3.45 7.49
CA GLY A 182 -17.29 -4.72 7.05
C GLY A 182 -17.69 -4.67 5.60
N PHE A 183 -17.80 -5.83 5.03
CA PHE A 183 -18.22 -6.02 3.65
C PHE A 183 -19.04 -7.30 3.51
N PHE A 184 -19.82 -7.32 2.46
CA PHE A 184 -20.61 -8.47 2.04
C PHE A 184 -20.39 -8.70 0.55
N SER A 185 -20.45 -9.95 0.15
CA SER A 185 -20.47 -10.41 -1.24
C SER A 185 -21.62 -11.39 -1.44
N SER A 186 -21.73 -11.93 -2.65
CA SER A 186 -22.71 -12.98 -2.96
C SER A 186 -22.60 -14.19 -2.01
N ASP A 187 -21.41 -14.49 -1.56
CA ASP A 187 -21.00 -15.71 -0.86
C ASP A 187 -20.34 -15.47 0.51
N SER A 188 -20.16 -14.21 0.91
CA SER A 188 -19.50 -13.91 2.17
C SER A 188 -19.98 -12.64 2.86
N MET A 189 -19.81 -12.62 4.18
CA MET A 189 -19.95 -11.46 5.03
C MET A 189 -18.76 -11.40 5.98
N THR A 190 -18.08 -10.26 6.04
CA THR A 190 -16.91 -10.09 6.90
C THR A 190 -16.99 -8.77 7.66
N GLY A 191 -16.64 -8.81 8.95
CA GLY A 191 -16.42 -7.64 9.79
C GLY A 191 -15.00 -7.63 10.34
N MET A 192 -14.40 -6.44 10.48
CA MET A 192 -13.06 -6.29 11.01
C MET A 192 -12.88 -5.02 11.82
N ALA A 193 -11.94 -5.06 12.75
CA ALA A 193 -11.44 -3.87 13.44
C ALA A 193 -9.94 -3.98 13.67
N SER A 194 -9.26 -2.84 13.63
CA SER A 194 -7.84 -2.78 13.94
C SER A 194 -7.43 -1.47 14.58
N VAL A 195 -6.35 -1.56 15.36
CA VAL A 195 -5.62 -0.40 15.90
C VAL A 195 -4.15 -0.58 15.56
N SER A 196 -3.55 0.44 15.01
CA SER A 196 -2.12 0.41 14.71
C SER A 196 -1.43 1.72 15.00
N ARG A 197 -0.16 1.63 15.31
CA ARG A 197 0.78 2.74 15.41
C ARG A 197 1.95 2.44 14.49
N PRO A 198 2.29 3.33 13.55
CA PRO A 198 3.46 3.14 12.71
C PRO A 198 4.74 3.22 13.56
N PRO A 199 5.79 2.48 13.20
CA PRO A 199 7.10 2.61 13.82
C PRO A 199 7.66 4.00 13.57
N LYS A 200 8.42 4.51 14.53
CA LYS A 200 9.10 5.80 14.42
C LYS A 200 10.60 5.57 14.27
N GLU A 201 11.27 6.58 13.76
CA GLU A 201 12.74 6.63 13.83
C GLU A 201 13.22 6.56 15.29
N ASN A 202 14.49 6.21 15.49
CA ASN A 202 15.09 6.04 16.83
C ASN A 202 14.54 4.85 17.63
N TRP A 203 14.28 3.72 16.97
CA TRP A 203 13.94 2.45 17.65
C TRP A 203 12.67 2.47 18.50
N ILE A 204 11.73 3.36 18.18
CA ILE A 204 10.41 3.32 18.80
C ILE A 204 9.52 2.38 17.97
N PRO A 205 9.20 1.19 18.49
CA PRO A 205 8.45 0.21 17.71
C PRO A 205 7.02 0.68 17.42
N GLY A 206 6.56 0.34 16.25
CA GLY A 206 5.14 0.35 15.91
C GLY A 206 4.47 -0.93 16.39
N PHE A 207 3.17 -0.90 16.44
CA PHE A 207 2.36 -2.10 16.69
C PHE A 207 1.10 -2.11 15.85
N SER A 208 0.55 -3.29 15.65
CA SER A 208 -0.78 -3.46 15.07
C SER A 208 -1.51 -4.58 15.81
N ILE A 209 -2.78 -4.34 16.11
CA ILE A 209 -3.71 -5.33 16.65
C ILE A 209 -4.89 -5.38 15.69
N PHE A 210 -5.34 -6.55 15.32
CA PHE A 210 -6.53 -6.71 14.51
C PHE A 210 -7.41 -7.86 15.02
N VAL A 211 -8.68 -7.75 14.72
CA VAL A 211 -9.66 -8.81 14.87
C VAL A 211 -10.56 -8.82 13.64
N SER A 212 -10.96 -10.00 13.20
CA SER A 212 -11.94 -10.15 12.13
C SER A 212 -12.81 -11.38 12.33
N GLY A 213 -14.03 -11.31 11.82
CA GLY A 213 -14.96 -12.42 11.79
C GLY A 213 -15.64 -12.50 10.43
N SER A 214 -15.81 -13.70 9.89
CA SER A 214 -16.48 -13.92 8.62
C SER A 214 -17.40 -15.12 8.65
N LYS A 215 -18.43 -15.04 7.80
CA LYS A 215 -19.24 -16.17 7.37
C LYS A 215 -19.20 -16.18 5.84
N SER A 216 -18.84 -17.32 5.27
CA SER A 216 -18.68 -17.44 3.81
C SER A 216 -19.06 -18.82 3.31
N THR A 217 -19.26 -18.92 2.02
CA THR A 217 -19.35 -20.16 1.26
C THR A 217 -18.17 -20.21 0.29
N PRO A 218 -16.97 -20.64 0.74
CA PRO A 218 -15.82 -20.71 -0.12
C PRO A 218 -16.06 -21.68 -1.27
N GLU A 219 -15.74 -21.20 -2.47
CA GLU A 219 -15.63 -21.98 -3.68
C GLU A 219 -14.15 -22.02 -4.10
N LEU A 220 -13.67 -23.18 -4.52
CA LEU A 220 -12.32 -23.36 -5.03
C LEU A 220 -12.44 -23.96 -6.43
N GLU A 221 -11.90 -23.24 -7.39
CA GLU A 221 -11.81 -23.65 -8.79
C GLU A 221 -10.37 -24.07 -9.12
N ASN A 222 -10.25 -25.06 -9.99
CA ASN A 222 -8.98 -25.36 -10.64
C ASN A 222 -8.68 -24.36 -11.78
N LEU A 223 -7.57 -24.54 -12.49
CA LEU A 223 -7.19 -23.67 -13.59
C LEU A 223 -8.05 -23.85 -14.85
N ASP A 224 -8.81 -24.91 -14.93
CA ASP A 224 -9.77 -25.19 -16.01
C ASP A 224 -11.18 -24.68 -15.69
N GLU A 225 -11.33 -23.88 -14.61
CA GLU A 225 -12.59 -23.30 -14.10
C GLU A 225 -13.58 -24.35 -13.57
N ASP A 226 -13.11 -25.58 -13.29
CA ASP A 226 -13.95 -26.59 -12.65
C ASP A 226 -14.01 -26.35 -11.15
N LEU A 227 -15.21 -26.47 -10.57
CA LEU A 227 -15.43 -26.37 -9.13
C LEU A 227 -14.90 -27.63 -8.43
N VAL A 228 -13.84 -27.48 -7.64
CA VAL A 228 -13.19 -28.60 -6.92
C VAL A 228 -13.75 -28.75 -5.53
N PHE A 229 -14.01 -27.65 -4.81
CA PHE A 229 -14.57 -27.64 -3.46
C PHE A 229 -15.60 -26.52 -3.29
N LYS A 230 -16.67 -26.84 -2.55
CA LYS A 230 -17.65 -25.86 -2.07
C LYS A 230 -18.12 -26.27 -0.68
N TYR A 231 -17.97 -25.38 0.28
CA TYR A 231 -18.33 -25.64 1.66
C TYR A 231 -18.75 -24.35 2.39
N ARG A 232 -19.39 -24.48 3.54
CA ARG A 232 -19.70 -23.34 4.41
C ARG A 232 -18.61 -23.15 5.43
N ALA A 233 -18.20 -21.91 5.69
CA ALA A 233 -17.19 -21.58 6.67
C ALA A 233 -17.60 -20.41 7.58
N LYS A 234 -17.23 -20.51 8.85
CA LYS A 234 -17.25 -19.42 9.81
C LYS A 234 -15.83 -19.27 10.35
N ALA A 235 -15.24 -18.11 10.18
CA ALA A 235 -13.89 -17.87 10.65
C ALA A 235 -13.84 -16.69 11.62
N PHE A 236 -13.00 -16.80 12.62
CA PHE A 236 -12.56 -15.71 13.48
C PHE A 236 -11.04 -15.65 13.46
N SER A 237 -10.50 -14.45 13.31
CA SER A 237 -9.06 -14.24 13.37
C SER A 237 -8.74 -13.06 14.27
N ALA A 238 -7.66 -13.19 15.04
CA ALA A 238 -7.10 -12.11 15.83
C ALA A 238 -5.58 -12.15 15.69
N GLY A 239 -4.94 -11.00 15.71
CA GLY A 239 -3.49 -10.92 15.60
C GLY A 239 -2.91 -9.67 16.21
N PHE A 240 -1.63 -9.78 16.49
CA PHE A 240 -0.80 -8.70 17.03
C PHE A 240 0.55 -8.71 16.31
N SER A 241 1.06 -7.56 15.97
CA SER A 241 2.41 -7.44 15.42
C SER A 241 3.17 -6.25 16.01
N ILE A 242 4.49 -6.39 16.05
CA ILE A 242 5.42 -5.33 16.37
C ILE A 242 6.26 -5.09 15.13
N SER A 243 6.51 -3.83 14.81
CA SER A 243 7.32 -3.42 13.67
C SER A 243 8.32 -2.36 14.07
N GLU A 244 9.48 -2.39 13.44
CA GLU A 244 10.54 -1.40 13.62
C GLU A 244 11.02 -0.87 12.28
N LYS A 245 11.42 0.40 12.24
CA LYS A 245 12.12 1.01 11.12
C LYS A 245 13.62 0.87 11.31
N ILE A 246 14.32 0.48 10.25
CA ILE A 246 15.78 0.42 10.18
C ILE A 246 16.21 1.43 9.11
N GLY A 247 16.60 2.62 9.57
CA GLY A 247 16.81 3.77 8.68
C GLY A 247 15.51 4.26 8.05
N GLU A 248 15.61 4.95 6.92
CA GLU A 248 14.46 5.61 6.27
C GLU A 248 13.55 4.67 5.49
N HIS A 249 14.09 3.59 4.93
CA HIS A 249 13.41 2.79 3.91
C HIS A 249 13.15 1.34 4.30
N PHE A 250 13.86 0.83 5.30
CA PHE A 250 13.73 -0.56 5.72
C PHE A 250 12.81 -0.71 6.91
N SER A 251 12.16 -1.86 6.99
CA SER A 251 11.33 -2.25 8.14
C SER A 251 11.47 -3.73 8.43
N VAL A 252 11.33 -4.08 9.70
CA VAL A 252 11.19 -5.45 10.17
C VAL A 252 9.92 -5.55 10.98
N SER A 253 9.16 -6.63 10.84
CA SER A 253 8.01 -6.88 11.68
C SER A 253 7.95 -8.34 12.12
N ASN A 254 7.51 -8.55 13.35
CA ASN A 254 7.18 -9.84 13.91
C ASN A 254 5.69 -9.84 14.27
N GLY A 255 4.97 -10.86 13.82
CA GLY A 255 3.54 -11.00 14.02
C GLY A 255 3.18 -12.31 14.69
N TYR A 256 2.05 -12.29 15.39
CA TYR A 256 1.40 -13.44 15.97
C TYR A 256 -0.07 -13.41 15.56
N SER A 257 -0.58 -14.52 15.11
CA SER A 257 -2.00 -14.64 14.74
C SER A 257 -2.63 -15.89 15.32
N PHE A 258 -3.93 -15.79 15.53
CA PHE A 258 -4.78 -16.89 15.94
C PHE A 258 -5.99 -16.94 15.02
N LYS A 259 -6.35 -18.11 14.54
CA LYS A 259 -7.49 -18.35 13.66
C LYS A 259 -8.31 -19.53 14.13
N LEU A 260 -9.61 -19.33 14.17
CA LEU A 260 -10.62 -20.39 14.29
C LEU A 260 -11.36 -20.47 12.97
N CYS A 261 -11.51 -21.64 12.41
CA CYS A 261 -12.31 -21.87 11.21
C CYS A 261 -13.17 -23.10 11.43
N SER A 262 -14.48 -22.88 11.49
CA SER A 262 -15.48 -23.95 11.52
C SER A 262 -16.04 -24.11 10.11
N THR A 263 -16.09 -25.33 9.65
CA THR A 263 -16.53 -25.71 8.31
C THR A 263 -17.70 -26.67 8.41
N ASP A 264 -18.60 -26.60 7.46
CA ASP A 264 -19.76 -27.46 7.30
C ASP A 264 -19.96 -27.77 5.80
N ASP A 265 -20.51 -28.93 5.48
CA ASP A 265 -20.87 -29.29 4.11
C ASP A 265 -21.86 -28.30 3.50
N HIS A 266 -21.73 -28.09 2.17
CA HIS A 266 -22.71 -27.35 1.40
C HIS A 266 -23.78 -28.31 0.84
N GLU A 267 -25.05 -27.86 0.78
CA GLU A 267 -26.18 -28.68 0.36
C GLU A 267 -26.09 -29.18 -1.09
N ASP A 268 -25.47 -28.37 -1.96
CA ASP A 268 -25.31 -28.65 -3.39
C ASP A 268 -24.00 -29.37 -3.71
N TYR A 269 -23.26 -29.88 -2.73
CA TYR A 269 -21.98 -30.54 -2.92
C TYR A 269 -21.95 -31.89 -2.17
N PRO A 270 -21.11 -32.84 -2.59
CA PRO A 270 -21.05 -34.16 -1.93
C PRO A 270 -20.89 -34.06 -0.42
N LYS A 271 -21.56 -34.92 0.32
CA LYS A 271 -21.42 -35.03 1.76
C LYS A 271 -19.98 -35.42 2.13
N ASP A 272 -19.52 -34.95 3.25
CA ASP A 272 -18.16 -35.18 3.78
C ASP A 272 -17.05 -34.60 2.87
N SER A 273 -17.38 -33.59 2.01
CA SER A 273 -16.42 -32.89 1.19
C SER A 273 -15.83 -31.64 1.84
N ALA A 274 -16.44 -31.13 2.91
CA ALA A 274 -15.93 -29.98 3.62
C ALA A 274 -14.59 -30.32 4.31
N PRO A 275 -13.59 -29.43 4.24
CA PRO A 275 -12.37 -29.64 5.00
C PRO A 275 -12.66 -29.61 6.51
N GLU A 276 -11.82 -30.25 7.32
CA GLU A 276 -11.98 -30.24 8.77
C GLU A 276 -11.99 -28.85 9.38
N SER A 277 -12.68 -28.68 10.49
CA SER A 277 -12.64 -27.44 11.28
C SER A 277 -11.33 -27.33 12.02
N ILE A 278 -10.66 -26.18 11.95
CA ILE A 278 -9.33 -26.00 12.52
C ILE A 278 -9.25 -24.83 13.51
N ARG A 279 -8.29 -24.96 14.42
CA ARG A 279 -7.76 -23.89 15.26
C ARG A 279 -6.28 -23.78 14.98
N SER A 280 -5.81 -22.60 14.63
CA SER A 280 -4.40 -22.40 14.35
C SER A 280 -3.85 -21.18 15.06
N GLY A 281 -2.59 -21.28 15.47
CA GLY A 281 -1.77 -20.15 15.91
C GLY A 281 -0.54 -20.08 15.04
N SER A 282 -0.10 -18.89 14.68
CA SER A 282 1.10 -18.71 13.87
C SER A 282 1.97 -17.54 14.34
N THR A 283 3.23 -17.59 14.00
CA THR A 283 4.17 -16.48 14.12
C THR A 283 4.77 -16.19 12.75
N SER A 284 4.94 -14.91 12.45
CA SER A 284 5.51 -14.44 11.19
C SER A 284 6.66 -13.47 11.42
N LEU A 285 7.62 -13.49 10.52
CA LEU A 285 8.71 -12.53 10.44
C LEU A 285 8.75 -11.96 9.03
N SER A 286 8.77 -10.63 8.92
CA SER A 286 8.79 -9.95 7.63
C SER A 286 9.88 -8.89 7.60
N PHE A 287 10.53 -8.76 6.45
CA PHE A 287 11.45 -7.68 6.12
C PHE A 287 10.90 -6.93 4.92
N GLY A 288 10.92 -5.61 4.97
CA GLY A 288 10.41 -4.76 3.92
C GLY A 288 11.38 -3.62 3.60
N TYR A 289 11.39 -3.25 2.33
CA TYR A 289 11.98 -2.03 1.80
C TYR A 289 10.88 -1.27 1.06
N SER A 290 10.79 0.04 1.29
CA SER A 290 9.89 0.89 0.52
C SER A 290 10.46 2.29 0.40
N LYS A 291 10.52 2.79 -0.84
CA LYS A 291 10.84 4.17 -1.16
C LYS A 291 9.79 4.68 -2.12
N SER A 292 9.10 5.74 -1.73
CA SER A 292 8.09 6.38 -2.56
C SER A 292 8.41 7.85 -2.72
N ASP A 293 8.14 8.38 -3.92
CA ASP A 293 8.33 9.77 -4.26
C ASP A 293 7.28 10.21 -5.28
N TRP A 294 6.87 11.47 -5.26
CA TRP A 294 5.99 12.03 -6.28
C TRP A 294 6.81 12.50 -7.48
N ASN A 295 6.47 11.97 -8.65
CA ASN A 295 7.14 12.34 -9.88
C ASN A 295 6.10 12.53 -10.99
N GLY A 296 5.86 13.77 -11.36
CA GLY A 296 4.84 14.13 -12.33
C GLY A 296 3.43 13.86 -11.83
N PHE A 297 2.65 13.10 -12.58
CA PHE A 297 1.26 12.78 -12.25
C PHE A 297 1.10 11.54 -11.36
N PHE A 298 2.15 10.76 -11.20
CA PHE A 298 2.13 9.49 -10.50
C PHE A 298 3.12 9.46 -9.34
N MET A 299 2.78 8.69 -8.33
CA MET A 299 3.73 8.31 -7.30
C MET A 299 4.65 7.22 -7.84
N SER A 300 5.96 7.45 -7.74
CA SER A 300 6.98 6.43 -7.96
C SER A 300 7.15 5.62 -6.69
N THR A 301 7.16 4.30 -6.79
CA THR A 301 7.36 3.43 -5.63
C THR A 301 8.28 2.29 -5.98
N ASN A 302 9.33 2.13 -5.19
CA ASN A 302 10.19 0.96 -5.19
C ASN A 302 9.94 0.20 -3.89
N SER A 303 9.59 -1.07 -3.99
CA SER A 303 9.29 -1.88 -2.84
C SER A 303 9.84 -3.29 -2.99
N ALA A 304 10.30 -3.85 -1.88
CA ALA A 304 10.63 -5.26 -1.79
C ALA A 304 10.22 -5.79 -0.42
N SER A 305 9.70 -6.98 -0.36
CA SER A 305 9.36 -7.64 0.90
C SER A 305 9.62 -9.13 0.83
N ILE A 306 9.97 -9.69 1.97
CA ILE A 306 10.06 -11.12 2.19
C ILE A 306 9.44 -11.43 3.55
N SER A 307 8.67 -12.50 3.64
CA SER A 307 8.11 -12.96 4.91
C SER A 307 8.15 -14.47 5.03
N ALA A 308 8.23 -14.93 6.27
CA ALA A 308 8.09 -16.33 6.65
C ALA A 308 7.07 -16.43 7.77
N GLU A 309 6.17 -17.38 7.68
CA GLU A 309 5.18 -17.70 8.70
C GLU A 309 5.25 -19.19 9.03
N ILE A 310 5.19 -19.51 10.32
CA ILE A 310 5.17 -20.88 10.84
C ILE A 310 3.98 -20.97 11.78
N GLY A 311 3.18 -21.99 11.58
CA GLY A 311 1.97 -22.22 12.36
C GLY A 311 1.96 -23.54 13.13
N LEU A 312 1.02 -23.62 14.05
CA LEU A 312 0.59 -24.83 14.73
C LEU A 312 -0.93 -24.94 14.58
N THR A 313 -1.39 -26.06 14.06
CA THR A 313 -2.81 -26.33 13.82
C THR A 313 -3.22 -27.60 14.57
N ASN A 314 -4.43 -27.61 15.10
CA ASN A 314 -5.01 -28.79 15.77
C ASN A 314 -5.63 -29.79 14.78
N SER A 315 -5.15 -29.87 13.56
CA SER A 315 -5.64 -30.82 12.57
C SER A 315 -5.47 -32.27 13.05
N GLU A 316 -6.47 -33.12 12.78
CA GLU A 316 -6.39 -34.55 13.00
C GLU A 316 -5.38 -35.18 12.03
N ASP A 317 -5.28 -34.63 10.81
CA ASP A 317 -4.26 -35.00 9.86
C ASP A 317 -2.92 -34.38 10.27
N SER A 318 -1.93 -35.28 10.50
CA SER A 318 -0.58 -34.87 10.87
C SER A 318 0.10 -33.97 9.84
N ASP A 319 -0.31 -34.07 8.57
CA ASP A 319 0.26 -33.27 7.49
C ASP A 319 -0.08 -31.79 7.57
N PHE A 320 -1.23 -31.43 8.14
CA PHE A 320 -1.62 -30.02 8.34
C PHE A 320 -1.24 -29.45 9.71
N ARG A 321 -0.58 -30.21 10.55
CA ARG A 321 -0.28 -29.81 11.93
C ARG A 321 0.72 -28.67 12.07
N TYR A 322 1.67 -28.58 11.13
CA TYR A 322 2.74 -27.55 11.11
C TYR A 322 2.80 -26.80 9.78
N PRO A 323 1.81 -25.95 9.49
CA PRO A 323 1.81 -25.16 8.26
C PRO A 323 2.97 -24.18 8.23
N GLN A 324 3.52 -24.01 7.04
CA GLN A 324 4.61 -23.07 6.76
C GLN A 324 4.27 -22.27 5.52
N GLU A 325 4.61 -20.99 5.55
CA GLU A 325 4.43 -20.11 4.41
C GLU A 325 5.62 -19.18 4.26
N TYR A 326 6.06 -19.00 3.03
CA TYR A 326 7.09 -18.06 2.63
C TYR A 326 6.55 -17.21 1.49
N SER A 327 6.66 -15.89 1.59
CA SER A 327 6.23 -15.01 0.52
C SER A 327 7.25 -13.94 0.23
N PHE A 328 7.23 -13.44 -1.00
CA PHE A 328 8.04 -12.31 -1.42
C PHE A 328 7.26 -11.42 -2.38
N SER A 329 7.64 -10.15 -2.45
CA SER A 329 7.15 -9.22 -3.45
C SER A 329 8.24 -8.20 -3.77
N ILE A 330 8.43 -7.92 -5.04
CA ILE A 330 9.32 -6.87 -5.54
C ILE A 330 8.51 -6.06 -6.54
N GLY A 331 8.44 -4.76 -6.34
CA GLY A 331 7.68 -3.87 -7.22
C GLY A 331 8.44 -2.58 -7.48
N GLU A 332 8.31 -2.09 -8.69
CA GLU A 332 8.92 -0.87 -9.17
C GLU A 332 7.94 -0.10 -10.05
N GLN A 333 7.84 1.21 -9.84
CA GLN A 333 6.97 2.10 -10.60
C GLN A 333 7.70 3.42 -10.82
N HIS A 334 7.93 3.80 -12.07
CA HIS A 334 8.63 5.02 -12.43
C HIS A 334 7.97 5.76 -13.59
N PRO A 335 7.92 7.10 -13.56
CA PRO A 335 7.70 7.90 -14.75
C PRO A 335 8.83 7.65 -15.77
N ILE A 336 8.45 7.36 -17.00
CA ILE A 336 9.37 7.14 -18.12
C ILE A 336 9.04 8.15 -19.21
N PHE A 337 10.04 8.75 -19.79
CA PHE A 337 9.93 9.68 -20.92
C PHE A 337 9.17 10.97 -20.62
N THR A 338 8.01 10.92 -19.96
CA THR A 338 7.24 12.11 -19.61
C THR A 338 6.59 11.96 -18.23
N PRO A 339 6.23 13.06 -17.56
CA PRO A 339 5.48 13.02 -16.30
C PRO A 339 4.12 12.31 -16.40
N ARG A 340 3.63 12.09 -17.64
CA ARG A 340 2.34 11.45 -17.91
C ARG A 340 2.42 9.95 -18.15
N LEU A 341 3.61 9.42 -18.40
CA LEU A 341 3.82 8.00 -18.71
C LEU A 341 4.60 7.35 -17.58
N ARG A 342 4.02 6.34 -16.97
CA ARG A 342 4.63 5.51 -15.93
C ARG A 342 4.81 4.08 -16.44
N MET A 343 5.98 3.52 -16.25
CA MET A 343 6.21 2.08 -16.31
C MET A 343 6.06 1.50 -14.91
N TYR A 344 5.50 0.32 -14.82
CA TYR A 344 5.47 -0.44 -13.61
C TYR A 344 5.77 -1.91 -13.86
N GLN A 345 6.36 -2.54 -12.88
CA GLN A 345 6.61 -3.96 -12.87
C GLN A 345 6.49 -4.50 -11.46
N LYS A 346 5.99 -5.69 -11.33
CA LYS A 346 5.88 -6.37 -10.04
C LYS A 346 6.09 -7.86 -10.24
N ILE A 347 6.81 -8.47 -9.33
CA ILE A 347 6.92 -9.91 -9.20
C ILE A 347 6.64 -10.28 -7.75
N SER A 348 5.84 -11.30 -7.54
CA SER A 348 5.54 -11.80 -6.21
C SER A 348 5.26 -13.28 -6.23
N GLY A 349 5.35 -13.92 -5.08
CA GLY A 349 5.04 -15.31 -4.95
C GLY A 349 4.85 -15.73 -3.50
N SER A 350 4.20 -16.87 -3.35
CA SER A 350 3.99 -17.56 -2.09
C SER A 350 4.29 -19.03 -2.27
N TYR A 351 4.96 -19.61 -1.29
CA TYR A 351 5.22 -21.03 -1.18
C TYR A 351 4.70 -21.50 0.17
N GLY A 352 3.64 -22.29 0.11
CA GLY A 352 3.07 -22.98 1.26
C GLY A 352 3.54 -24.42 1.35
N ARG A 353 3.50 -24.95 2.55
CA ARG A 353 3.72 -26.36 2.85
C ARG A 353 2.87 -26.75 4.02
N LYS A 354 2.12 -27.84 3.85
CA LYS A 354 1.25 -28.41 4.90
C LYS A 354 0.15 -27.44 5.37
N ASN A 355 -0.27 -26.54 4.49
CA ASN A 355 -1.35 -25.63 4.76
C ASN A 355 -2.70 -26.36 4.59
N HIS A 356 -3.59 -26.13 5.53
CA HIS A 356 -4.97 -26.54 5.40
C HIS A 356 -5.67 -25.72 4.29
N LEU A 357 -6.67 -26.28 3.59
CA LEU A 357 -7.38 -25.63 2.48
C LEU A 357 -7.87 -24.22 2.82
N SER A 358 -8.32 -23.98 4.05
CA SER A 358 -8.74 -22.64 4.50
C SER A 358 -7.61 -21.61 4.61
N GLN A 359 -6.37 -22.01 4.41
CA GLN A 359 -5.16 -21.17 4.47
C GLN A 359 -4.54 -20.94 3.09
N PHE A 360 -5.10 -21.53 2.04
CA PHE A 360 -4.60 -21.34 0.68
C PHE A 360 -4.73 -19.90 0.22
N LYS A 361 -3.77 -19.47 -0.55
CA LYS A 361 -3.68 -18.10 -1.06
C LYS A 361 -4.43 -17.95 -2.39
N ASP A 362 -5.06 -16.83 -2.54
CA ASP A 362 -5.69 -16.44 -3.79
C ASP A 362 -4.66 -15.93 -4.84
N LYS A 363 -5.12 -15.63 -6.02
CA LYS A 363 -4.31 -15.09 -7.14
C LYS A 363 -3.55 -13.82 -6.81
N GLY A 364 -3.98 -13.06 -5.81
CA GLY A 364 -3.31 -11.84 -5.37
C GLY A 364 -1.88 -12.07 -4.88
N ALA A 365 -1.56 -13.26 -4.35
CA ALA A 365 -0.21 -13.63 -3.98
C ALA A 365 0.77 -13.66 -5.17
N GLY A 366 0.28 -13.97 -6.38
CA GLY A 366 1.05 -13.88 -7.64
C GLY A 366 0.97 -12.52 -8.33
N SER A 367 0.21 -11.58 -7.81
CA SER A 367 -0.01 -10.25 -8.42
C SER A 367 -0.53 -10.29 -9.86
N VAL A 368 -1.42 -11.23 -10.16
CA VAL A 368 -1.98 -11.43 -11.50
C VAL A 368 -3.51 -11.49 -11.46
N SER A 369 -4.15 -11.08 -12.57
CA SER A 369 -5.61 -11.07 -12.73
C SER A 369 -6.10 -12.11 -13.75
N ILE A 370 -5.18 -12.80 -14.43
CA ILE A 370 -5.50 -13.76 -15.51
C ILE A 370 -5.95 -15.13 -15.00
N LEU A 371 -5.98 -15.36 -13.69
CA LEU A 371 -6.41 -16.62 -13.09
C LEU A 371 -7.92 -16.59 -12.77
N PRO A 372 -8.61 -17.76 -12.68
CA PRO A 372 -10.01 -17.85 -12.31
C PRO A 372 -10.35 -17.10 -11.01
N GLY A 373 -11.60 -16.68 -10.88
CA GLY A 373 -12.03 -15.82 -9.77
C GLY A 373 -11.88 -16.48 -8.41
N TYR A 374 -12.20 -17.74 -8.32
CA TYR A 374 -12.16 -18.53 -7.08
C TYR A 374 -10.93 -19.44 -6.97
N PHE A 375 -9.94 -19.23 -7.85
CA PHE A 375 -8.69 -19.99 -7.81
C PHE A 375 -7.88 -19.68 -6.55
N LYS A 376 -7.49 -20.72 -5.83
CA LYS A 376 -6.60 -20.64 -4.68
C LYS A 376 -5.54 -21.74 -4.76
N THR A 377 -4.38 -21.47 -4.19
CA THR A 377 -3.24 -22.38 -4.27
C THR A 377 -2.31 -22.24 -3.07
N GLU A 378 -1.53 -23.27 -2.81
CA GLU A 378 -0.42 -23.25 -1.85
C GLU A 378 0.85 -22.61 -2.43
N ARG A 379 1.03 -22.68 -3.76
CA ARG A 379 2.29 -22.30 -4.40
C ARG A 379 2.05 -21.55 -5.68
N ILE A 380 2.47 -20.30 -5.68
CA ILE A 380 2.32 -19.40 -6.81
C ILE A 380 3.52 -18.47 -6.92
N ILE A 381 3.95 -18.22 -8.12
CA ILE A 381 4.85 -17.12 -8.48
C ILE A 381 4.31 -16.48 -9.74
N GLY A 382 4.19 -15.17 -9.73
CA GLY A 382 3.71 -14.44 -10.88
C GLY A 382 4.22 -13.02 -10.89
N GLY A 383 4.00 -12.35 -11.99
CA GLY A 383 4.38 -10.97 -12.14
C GLY A 383 3.71 -10.32 -13.34
N ASN A 384 3.82 -9.01 -13.35
CA ASN A 384 3.34 -8.17 -14.43
C ASN A 384 4.36 -7.08 -14.75
N ALA A 385 4.33 -6.64 -16.00
CA ALA A 385 5.05 -5.45 -16.45
C ALA A 385 4.20 -4.70 -17.46
N GLY A 386 4.14 -3.38 -17.33
CA GLY A 386 3.27 -2.57 -18.17
C GLY A 386 3.47 -1.09 -18.03
N PHE A 387 2.59 -0.37 -18.69
CA PHE A 387 2.60 1.08 -18.77
C PHE A 387 1.25 1.64 -18.37
N GLU A 388 1.29 2.84 -17.80
CA GLU A 388 0.11 3.63 -17.49
C GLU A 388 0.32 5.06 -17.97
N VAL A 389 -0.69 5.58 -18.69
CA VAL A 389 -0.67 6.90 -19.28
C VAL A 389 -1.76 7.76 -18.67
N ALA A 390 -1.37 8.92 -18.15
CA ALA A 390 -2.29 9.97 -17.72
C ALA A 390 -2.92 10.64 -18.94
N VAL A 391 -4.19 10.31 -19.21
CA VAL A 391 -4.92 10.81 -20.39
C VAL A 391 -5.44 12.22 -20.14
N LYS A 392 -6.09 12.44 -18.98
CA LYS A 392 -6.70 13.75 -18.66
C LYS A 392 -6.60 14.06 -17.18
N LYS A 393 -6.08 15.25 -16.89
CA LYS A 393 -6.08 15.84 -15.55
C LYS A 393 -7.26 16.79 -15.43
N PHE A 394 -8.03 16.63 -14.36
CA PHE A 394 -9.05 17.55 -13.89
C PHE A 394 -8.52 18.27 -12.65
N SER A 395 -9.14 19.34 -12.21
CA SER A 395 -8.75 20.03 -10.97
C SER A 395 -8.81 19.11 -9.73
N TRP A 396 -9.68 18.11 -9.73
CA TRP A 396 -9.97 17.22 -8.62
C TRP A 396 -9.61 15.75 -8.87
N ALA A 397 -9.21 15.38 -10.12
CA ALA A 397 -8.96 13.98 -10.47
C ALA A 397 -8.00 13.83 -11.65
N LEU A 398 -7.50 12.60 -11.81
CA LEU A 398 -6.69 12.15 -12.94
C LEU A 398 -7.31 10.89 -13.54
N LEU A 399 -7.55 10.89 -14.86
CA LEU A 399 -7.92 9.72 -15.63
C LEU A 399 -6.67 9.14 -16.29
N SER A 400 -6.44 7.85 -16.12
CA SER A 400 -5.38 7.11 -16.81
C SER A 400 -5.89 5.86 -17.51
N ILE A 401 -5.13 5.40 -18.48
CA ILE A 401 -5.28 4.11 -19.16
C ILE A 401 -4.01 3.31 -18.87
N TYR A 402 -4.18 2.04 -18.58
CA TYR A 402 -3.05 1.14 -18.33
C TYR A 402 -3.15 -0.12 -19.18
N GLY A 403 -2.00 -0.73 -19.44
CA GLY A 403 -1.89 -2.06 -20.03
C GLY A 403 -0.64 -2.75 -19.54
N ASP A 404 -0.76 -4.02 -19.20
CA ASP A 404 0.36 -4.86 -18.77
C ASP A 404 0.27 -6.27 -19.35
N TYR A 405 1.38 -6.96 -19.30
CA TYR A 405 1.46 -8.37 -19.59
C TYR A 405 1.77 -9.13 -18.33
N GLN A 406 1.01 -10.17 -18.06
CA GLN A 406 1.06 -10.97 -16.86
C GLN A 406 1.58 -12.37 -17.17
N VAL A 407 2.37 -12.91 -16.25
CA VAL A 407 2.86 -14.28 -16.29
C VAL A 407 2.71 -14.90 -14.91
N VAL A 408 2.36 -16.16 -14.86
CA VAL A 408 2.23 -16.90 -13.60
C VAL A 408 2.61 -18.36 -13.78
N TYR A 409 3.27 -18.90 -12.76
CA TYR A 409 3.54 -20.33 -12.60
C TYR A 409 2.96 -20.74 -11.25
N THR A 410 2.01 -21.65 -11.26
CA THR A 410 1.25 -22.02 -10.08
C THR A 410 0.97 -23.51 -10.02
N GLN A 411 0.80 -24.00 -8.80
CA GLN A 411 0.28 -25.33 -8.55
C GLN A 411 -1.21 -25.31 -8.83
N ASP A 412 -1.68 -26.28 -9.60
CA ASP A 412 -3.08 -26.54 -9.86
C ASP A 412 -3.62 -27.64 -8.94
N PHE A 413 -4.90 -27.58 -8.63
CA PHE A 413 -5.56 -28.64 -7.89
C PHE A 413 -6.07 -29.69 -8.86
N PRO A 414 -5.75 -30.97 -8.65
CA PRO A 414 -6.41 -32.02 -9.39
C PRO A 414 -7.90 -32.09 -9.03
N PRO A 415 -8.75 -32.59 -9.93
CA PRO A 415 -10.08 -33.06 -9.58
C PRO A 415 -10.01 -34.05 -8.40
N PRO A 416 -11.08 -34.24 -7.62
CA PRO A 416 -11.07 -35.10 -6.43
C PRO A 416 -10.59 -36.53 -6.65
N ASP A 417 -10.63 -37.00 -7.87
CA ASP A 417 -10.24 -38.36 -8.27
C ASP A 417 -8.75 -38.52 -8.69
N ASP A 418 -7.97 -37.42 -8.69
CA ASP A 418 -6.58 -37.44 -9.14
C ASP A 418 -5.61 -37.04 -8.01
N GLU A 419 -4.64 -37.88 -7.71
CA GLU A 419 -3.73 -37.72 -6.55
C GLU A 419 -2.57 -36.74 -6.76
N LYS A 420 -2.38 -36.18 -7.97
CA LYS A 420 -1.17 -35.37 -8.26
C LYS A 420 -1.52 -33.96 -8.66
N SER A 421 -1.10 -33.01 -7.84
CA SER A 421 -1.06 -31.61 -8.24
C SER A 421 -0.02 -31.36 -9.32
N ASP A 422 -0.44 -30.79 -10.41
CA ASP A 422 0.43 -30.35 -11.50
C ASP A 422 0.78 -28.87 -11.34
N TYR A 423 1.85 -28.46 -12.04
CA TYR A 423 2.21 -27.04 -12.14
C TYR A 423 1.98 -26.57 -13.56
N LYS A 424 1.23 -25.49 -13.69
CA LYS A 424 0.91 -24.89 -14.99
C LYS A 424 1.50 -23.49 -15.11
N PHE A 425 1.91 -23.14 -16.32
CA PHE A 425 2.33 -21.81 -16.71
C PHE A 425 1.20 -21.14 -17.48
N MET A 426 0.82 -19.92 -17.01
CA MET A 426 -0.23 -19.12 -17.61
C MET A 426 0.31 -17.75 -17.95
N HIS A 427 -0.20 -17.13 -19.00
CA HIS A 427 0.18 -15.78 -19.36
C HIS A 427 -0.94 -15.07 -20.11
N GLY A 428 -0.87 -13.74 -20.15
CA GLY A 428 -1.80 -12.96 -20.94
C GLY A 428 -1.76 -11.45 -20.69
N PRO A 429 -2.37 -10.67 -21.59
CA PRO A 429 -2.52 -9.24 -21.44
C PRO A 429 -3.61 -8.90 -20.44
N ASN A 430 -3.41 -7.75 -19.77
CA ASN A 430 -4.38 -7.09 -18.94
C ASN A 430 -4.37 -5.60 -19.27
N GLY A 431 -5.52 -4.94 -19.19
CA GLY A 431 -5.60 -3.51 -19.43
C GLY A 431 -6.91 -2.91 -18.99
N GLY A 432 -6.91 -1.60 -18.81
CA GLY A 432 -8.10 -0.92 -18.34
C GLY A 432 -7.91 0.57 -18.09
N ILE A 433 -8.82 1.12 -17.29
CA ILE A 433 -8.83 2.53 -16.90
C ILE A 433 -8.73 2.66 -15.39
N ARG A 434 -8.08 3.74 -14.94
CA ARG A 434 -7.99 4.13 -13.52
C ARG A 434 -8.35 5.59 -13.37
N PHE A 435 -9.03 5.89 -12.30
CA PHE A 435 -9.45 7.23 -11.96
C PHE A 435 -8.95 7.57 -10.55
N TYR A 436 -8.01 8.50 -10.46
CA TYR A 436 -7.39 8.93 -9.22
C TYR A 436 -8.02 10.23 -8.73
N LEU A 437 -8.39 10.32 -7.49
CA LEU A 437 -8.75 11.60 -6.88
C LEU A 437 -7.49 12.42 -6.59
N ALA A 438 -7.60 13.74 -6.71
CA ALA A 438 -6.49 14.63 -6.38
C ALA A 438 -6.00 14.40 -4.95
N LYS A 439 -4.68 14.34 -4.77
CA LYS A 439 -4.01 14.11 -3.48
C LYS A 439 -4.20 12.69 -2.88
N VAL A 440 -4.71 11.73 -3.65
CA VAL A 440 -4.89 10.34 -3.23
C VAL A 440 -3.97 9.46 -4.06
N ALA A 441 -3.16 8.65 -3.41
CA ALA A 441 -2.13 7.84 -4.06
C ALA A 441 -2.66 6.57 -4.76
N PHE A 442 -3.90 6.17 -4.48
CA PHE A 442 -4.54 4.99 -5.07
C PHE A 442 -5.76 5.38 -5.93
N PRO A 443 -6.14 4.57 -6.92
CA PRO A 443 -7.32 4.83 -7.74
C PRO A 443 -8.59 4.81 -6.90
N ALA A 444 -9.48 5.79 -7.11
CA ALA A 444 -10.82 5.79 -6.53
C ALA A 444 -11.79 4.91 -7.31
N LEU A 445 -11.52 4.74 -8.62
CA LEU A 445 -12.23 3.82 -9.51
C LEU A 445 -11.20 3.16 -10.42
N ALA A 446 -11.30 1.86 -10.58
CA ALA A 446 -10.51 1.10 -11.54
C ALA A 446 -11.41 0.06 -12.23
N MET A 447 -11.18 -0.14 -13.52
CA MET A 447 -11.86 -1.16 -14.31
C MET A 447 -10.84 -1.80 -15.25
N GLY A 448 -10.84 -3.12 -15.35
CA GLY A 448 -9.88 -3.85 -16.16
C GLY A 448 -10.45 -5.14 -16.74
N LEU A 449 -9.83 -5.55 -17.84
CA LEU A 449 -10.05 -6.83 -18.51
C LEU A 449 -8.71 -7.53 -18.66
N ALA A 450 -8.63 -8.77 -18.22
CA ALA A 450 -7.49 -9.64 -18.44
C ALA A 450 -7.89 -10.83 -19.33
N TYR A 451 -7.00 -11.24 -20.20
CA TYR A 451 -7.20 -12.40 -21.06
C TYR A 451 -6.14 -13.45 -20.78
N ASN A 452 -6.56 -14.64 -20.36
CA ASN A 452 -5.65 -15.78 -20.23
C ASN A 452 -5.45 -16.42 -21.60
N VAL A 453 -4.24 -16.30 -22.15
CA VAL A 453 -3.90 -16.85 -23.47
C VAL A 453 -3.80 -18.38 -23.43
N THR A 454 -3.41 -18.94 -22.30
CA THR A 454 -3.20 -20.39 -22.16
C THR A 454 -4.52 -21.15 -22.11
N GLN A 455 -5.50 -20.60 -21.38
CA GLN A 455 -6.81 -21.25 -21.17
C GLN A 455 -7.96 -20.61 -21.97
N HIS A 456 -7.66 -19.53 -22.72
CA HIS A 456 -8.62 -18.87 -23.62
C HIS A 456 -9.89 -18.28 -22.97
N TYR A 457 -9.78 -17.75 -21.74
CA TYR A 457 -10.89 -17.07 -21.08
C TYR A 457 -10.58 -15.61 -20.71
N TRP A 458 -11.64 -14.84 -20.46
CA TRP A 458 -11.58 -13.46 -20.02
C TRP A 458 -11.91 -13.33 -18.55
N GLN A 459 -11.16 -12.48 -17.85
CA GLN A 459 -11.46 -12.05 -16.49
C GLN A 459 -11.74 -10.55 -16.48
N PHE A 460 -12.84 -10.17 -15.85
CA PHE A 460 -13.21 -8.77 -15.64
C PHE A 460 -13.05 -8.42 -14.16
N ALA A 461 -12.61 -7.19 -13.88
CA ALA A 461 -12.65 -6.63 -12.54
C ALA A 461 -12.92 -5.13 -12.58
N ALA A 462 -13.73 -4.66 -11.64
CA ALA A 462 -13.95 -3.24 -11.38
C ALA A 462 -13.94 -2.99 -9.88
N ALA A 463 -13.36 -1.88 -9.45
CA ALA A 463 -13.31 -1.48 -8.04
C ALA A 463 -13.60 0.00 -7.88
N LEU A 464 -14.36 0.35 -6.85
CA LEU A 464 -14.63 1.71 -6.38
C LEU A 464 -14.10 1.83 -4.96
N GLY A 465 -13.29 2.86 -4.70
CA GLY A 465 -12.70 3.12 -3.37
C GLY A 465 -11.53 2.22 -2.98
N MET A 466 -11.14 1.29 -3.86
CA MET A 466 -9.99 0.39 -3.69
C MET A 466 -9.21 0.27 -5.01
N SER A 467 -7.94 -0.12 -4.94
CA SER A 467 -7.18 -0.51 -6.14
C SER A 467 -7.52 -1.94 -6.55
N LEU A 468 -7.57 -2.18 -7.85
CA LEU A 468 -7.64 -3.52 -8.44
C LEU A 468 -6.28 -4.22 -8.34
#